data_728348e2e6b7bd941196237b8b089934
#
_entry.id   728348e2e6b7bd941196237b8b089934
#
_cell.length_a   1.000
_cell.length_b   1.000
_cell.length_c   1.000
_cell.angle_alpha   90.00
_cell.angle_beta   90.00
_cell.angle_gamma   90.00
#
_symmetry.space_group_name_H-M   'P 1'
#
loop_
_entity.id
_entity.type
_entity.pdbx_description
1 polymer ?
#
loop_
_entity_poly.entity_id
_entity_poly.type
_entity_poly.pdbx_seq_one_letter_code
_entity_poly.pdbx_strand_id
1 'polypeptide(L)'
;MRAMYQPTVLVVEDERPLQEVIRRKLELSGFTVLVARRIEEATAHLQGTERVAVIWLDHYLLGKENGLDFVARVKNHPEWQSIPIFVVSNTASPDKVQSYLTLGVNQFYTKSDFRLDQIIEEIKKSIA
;
A
#
# COMPACT_ATOMS: atom_id res chain seq x y z
N MET A 1 23.30 16.73 15.61
CA MET A 1 22.78 16.06 14.41
C MET A 1 21.34 15.66 14.63
N ARG A 2 20.50 15.92 13.65
CA ARG A 2 19.09 15.61 13.75
C ARG A 2 18.82 14.16 13.32
N ALA A 3 17.97 13.47 14.08
CA ALA A 3 17.56 12.13 13.72
C ALA A 3 16.78 12.15 12.39
N MET A 4 17.04 11.17 11.56
CA MET A 4 16.36 11.03 10.28
C MET A 4 15.05 10.27 10.51
N TYR A 5 13.93 10.93 10.20
CA TYR A 5 12.65 10.25 10.22
C TYR A 5 12.43 9.53 8.89
N GLN A 6 12.15 8.24 8.97
CA GLN A 6 11.84 7.44 7.79
C GLN A 6 10.40 6.92 7.93
N PRO A 7 9.48 7.47 7.14
CA PRO A 7 8.11 6.96 7.16
C PRO A 7 8.07 5.49 6.74
N THR A 8 7.14 4.75 7.32
CA THR A 8 6.99 3.33 7.05
C THR A 8 5.89 3.11 6.02
N VAL A 9 6.20 2.38 4.95
CA VAL A 9 5.25 1.96 3.94
C VAL A 9 4.97 0.47 4.14
N LEU A 10 3.69 0.12 4.23
CA LEU A 10 3.26 -1.27 4.24
C LEU A 10 2.97 -1.70 2.81
N VAL A 11 3.76 -2.63 2.28
CA VAL A 11 3.60 -3.15 0.92
C VAL A 11 2.88 -4.49 0.98
N VAL A 12 1.68 -4.53 0.42
CA VAL A 12 0.85 -5.75 0.40
C VAL A 12 0.82 -6.26 -1.03
N GLU A 13 1.68 -7.23 -1.32
CA GLU A 13 1.92 -7.76 -2.65
C GLU A 13 2.30 -9.23 -2.54
N ASP A 14 1.60 -10.11 -3.27
CA ASP A 14 1.82 -11.56 -3.14
C ASP A 14 2.95 -12.10 -4.01
N GLU A 15 3.34 -11.38 -5.05
CA GLU A 15 4.39 -11.82 -5.97
C GLU A 15 5.75 -11.40 -5.41
N ARG A 16 6.53 -12.40 -4.94
CA ARG A 16 7.79 -12.12 -4.23
C ARG A 16 8.81 -11.30 -5.02
N PRO A 17 9.10 -11.60 -6.29
CA PRO A 17 10.07 -10.79 -7.03
C PRO A 17 9.65 -9.34 -7.15
N LEU A 18 8.38 -9.08 -7.40
CA LEU A 18 7.86 -7.71 -7.51
C LEU A 18 7.88 -7.03 -6.14
N GLN A 19 7.47 -7.72 -5.09
CA GLN A 19 7.50 -7.20 -3.72
C GLN A 19 8.91 -6.75 -3.36
N GLU A 20 9.92 -7.54 -3.71
CA GLU A 20 11.31 -7.22 -3.42
C GLU A 20 11.79 -5.98 -4.17
N VAL A 21 11.41 -5.85 -5.44
CA VAL A 21 11.75 -4.66 -6.23
C VAL A 21 11.10 -3.41 -5.63
N ILE A 22 9.85 -3.50 -5.27
CA ILE A 22 9.12 -2.38 -4.65
C ILE A 22 9.80 -1.99 -3.33
N ARG A 23 10.10 -2.99 -2.49
CA ARG A 23 10.75 -2.74 -1.20
C ARG A 23 12.06 -2.00 -1.37
N ARG A 24 12.92 -2.48 -2.29
CA ARG A 24 14.24 -1.86 -2.50
C ARG A 24 14.13 -0.43 -3.01
N LYS A 25 13.23 -0.18 -3.94
CA LYS A 25 13.03 1.17 -4.47
C LYS A 25 12.52 2.13 -3.40
N LEU A 26 11.62 1.67 -2.55
CA LEU A 26 11.12 2.48 -1.46
C LEU A 26 12.21 2.77 -0.43
N GLU A 27 13.01 1.76 -0.08
CA GLU A 27 14.11 1.96 0.87
C GLU A 27 15.13 2.95 0.32
N LEU A 28 15.45 2.86 -0.95
CA LEU A 28 16.35 3.81 -1.60
C LEU A 28 15.78 5.23 -1.63
N SER A 29 14.47 5.34 -1.55
CA SER A 29 13.78 6.63 -1.53
C SER A 29 13.58 7.19 -0.13
N GLY A 30 14.10 6.51 0.90
CA GLY A 30 14.06 7.03 2.26
C GLY A 30 12.94 6.47 3.14
N PHE A 31 12.31 5.38 2.73
CA PHE A 31 11.23 4.77 3.52
C PHE A 31 11.72 3.53 4.26
N THR A 32 11.09 3.27 5.40
CA THR A 32 11.14 1.95 6.04
C THR A 32 10.00 1.13 5.43
N VAL A 33 10.21 -0.15 5.20
CA VAL A 33 9.20 -0.97 4.50
C VAL A 33 8.85 -2.21 5.32
N LEU A 34 7.56 -2.44 5.48
CA LEU A 34 7.00 -3.69 5.98
C LEU A 34 6.33 -4.38 4.79
N VAL A 35 6.44 -5.68 4.70
CA VAL A 35 5.88 -6.44 3.58
C VAL A 35 4.86 -7.46 4.06
N ALA A 36 3.86 -7.70 3.23
CA ALA A 36 2.83 -8.71 3.48
C ALA A 36 2.41 -9.31 2.14
N ARG A 37 2.07 -10.59 2.15
CA ARG A 37 1.61 -11.29 0.96
C ARG A 37 0.11 -11.59 1.00
N ARG A 38 -0.51 -11.37 2.16
CA ARG A 38 -1.93 -11.59 2.37
C ARG A 38 -2.48 -10.62 3.41
N ILE A 39 -3.79 -10.53 3.47
CA ILE A 39 -4.46 -9.56 4.33
C ILE A 39 -4.16 -9.81 5.81
N GLU A 40 -4.07 -11.06 6.23
CA GLU A 40 -3.79 -11.41 7.62
C GLU A 40 -2.43 -10.86 8.07
N GLU A 41 -1.43 -10.98 7.22
CA GLU A 41 -0.10 -10.43 7.52
C GLU A 41 -0.13 -8.90 7.56
N ALA A 42 -0.83 -8.28 6.61
CA ALA A 42 -0.97 -6.82 6.57
C ALA A 42 -1.66 -6.30 7.81
N THR A 43 -2.74 -6.97 8.23
CA THR A 43 -3.46 -6.59 9.44
C THR A 43 -2.59 -6.73 10.68
N ALA A 44 -1.78 -7.79 10.75
CA ALA A 44 -0.86 -7.99 11.87
C ALA A 44 0.15 -6.85 11.97
N HIS A 45 0.66 -6.37 10.84
CA HIS A 45 1.56 -5.22 10.83
C HIS A 45 0.89 -3.96 11.36
N LEU A 46 -0.37 -3.72 10.96
CA LEU A 46 -1.10 -2.55 11.44
C LEU A 46 -1.38 -2.61 12.95
N GLN A 47 -1.53 -3.82 13.49
CA GLN A 47 -1.75 -4.03 14.92
C GLN A 47 -0.46 -3.97 15.73
N GLY A 48 0.69 -3.97 15.07
CA GLY A 48 1.99 -3.93 15.72
C GLY A 48 2.37 -2.55 16.21
N THR A 49 3.62 -2.43 16.67
CA THR A 49 4.12 -1.18 17.23
C THR A 49 4.61 -0.19 16.17
N GLU A 50 4.88 -0.67 14.97
CA GLU A 50 5.38 0.17 13.90
C GLU A 50 4.25 1.01 13.32
N ARG A 51 4.45 2.32 13.28
CA ARG A 51 3.43 3.21 12.74
C ARG A 51 3.51 3.24 11.21
N VAL A 52 2.46 2.79 10.56
CA VAL A 52 2.38 2.77 9.10
C VAL A 52 1.91 4.12 8.59
N ALA A 53 2.71 4.74 7.72
CA ALA A 53 2.40 6.05 7.15
C ALA A 53 1.63 5.96 5.83
N VAL A 54 1.83 4.88 5.06
CA VAL A 54 1.22 4.68 3.74
C VAL A 54 1.05 3.19 3.49
N ILE A 55 -0.01 2.82 2.80
CA ILE A 55 -0.23 1.43 2.36
C ILE A 55 -0.15 1.37 0.84
N TRP A 56 0.70 0.48 0.33
CA TRP A 56 0.81 0.11 -1.09
C TRP A 56 0.12 -1.24 -1.23
N LEU A 57 -0.97 -1.30 -1.99
CA LEU A 57 -1.85 -2.46 -1.99
C LEU A 57 -2.10 -3.02 -3.38
N ASP A 58 -1.83 -4.32 -3.58
CA ASP A 58 -2.28 -5.05 -4.74
C ASP A 58 -3.68 -5.60 -4.50
N HIS A 59 -4.49 -5.70 -5.54
CA HIS A 59 -5.85 -6.24 -5.42
C HIS A 59 -5.86 -7.76 -5.23
N TYR A 60 -5.04 -8.47 -6.01
CA TYR A 60 -4.98 -9.93 -5.96
C TYR A 60 -3.91 -10.39 -4.99
N LEU A 61 -4.34 -11.02 -3.90
CA LEU A 61 -3.46 -11.43 -2.81
C LEU A 61 -3.69 -12.89 -2.49
N LEU A 62 -2.72 -13.49 -1.79
CA LEU A 62 -2.88 -14.85 -1.27
C LEU A 62 -3.97 -14.87 -0.20
N GLY A 63 -4.67 -16.00 -0.10
CA GLY A 63 -5.72 -16.17 0.88
C GLY A 63 -7.10 -15.90 0.32
N LYS A 64 -8.08 -15.81 1.21
CA LYS A 64 -9.48 -15.67 0.81
C LYS A 64 -9.92 -14.23 0.59
N GLU A 65 -9.28 -13.30 1.29
CA GLU A 65 -9.64 -11.89 1.20
C GLU A 65 -8.87 -11.19 0.09
N ASN A 66 -9.48 -10.19 -0.53
CA ASN A 66 -8.84 -9.37 -1.55
C ASN A 66 -8.61 -7.95 -1.03
N GLY A 67 -8.06 -7.11 -1.90
CA GLY A 67 -7.75 -5.74 -1.51
C GLY A 67 -8.95 -4.92 -1.08
N LEU A 68 -10.12 -5.15 -1.68
CA LEU A 68 -11.34 -4.41 -1.30
C LEU A 68 -11.74 -4.72 0.14
N ASP A 69 -11.65 -5.98 0.55
CA ASP A 69 -11.94 -6.38 1.93
C ASP A 69 -11.00 -5.69 2.90
N PHE A 70 -9.73 -5.61 2.54
CA PHE A 70 -8.73 -4.97 3.37
C PHE A 70 -8.97 -3.46 3.51
N VAL A 71 -9.26 -2.78 2.40
CA VAL A 71 -9.53 -1.35 2.43
C VAL A 71 -10.74 -1.04 3.30
N ALA A 72 -11.80 -1.84 3.17
CA ALA A 72 -13.00 -1.65 3.99
C ALA A 72 -12.65 -1.78 5.48
N ARG A 73 -11.82 -2.76 5.83
CA ARG A 73 -11.39 -2.95 7.22
C ARG A 73 -10.59 -1.77 7.73
N VAL A 74 -9.64 -1.29 6.93
CA VAL A 74 -8.80 -0.14 7.31
C VAL A 74 -9.65 1.11 7.49
N LYS A 75 -10.57 1.37 6.58
CA LYS A 75 -11.41 2.57 6.62
C LYS A 75 -12.41 2.55 7.78
N ASN A 76 -12.75 1.39 8.28
CA ASN A 76 -13.66 1.26 9.43
C ASN A 76 -12.92 1.24 10.77
N HIS A 77 -11.59 1.28 10.77
CA HIS A 77 -10.82 1.24 12.00
C HIS A 77 -10.41 2.65 12.43
N PRO A 78 -10.76 3.09 13.64
CA PRO A 78 -10.51 4.48 14.08
C PRO A 78 -9.04 4.91 13.98
N GLU A 79 -8.11 4.00 14.24
CA GLU A 79 -6.68 4.32 14.23
C GLU A 79 -6.04 4.23 12.85
N TRP A 80 -6.69 3.56 11.89
CA TRP A 80 -6.10 3.31 10.57
C TRP A 80 -6.78 4.08 9.44
N GLN A 81 -7.98 4.60 9.69
CA GLN A 81 -8.80 5.17 8.61
C GLN A 81 -8.16 6.35 7.89
N SER A 82 -7.20 7.02 8.52
CA SER A 82 -6.52 8.17 7.91
C SER A 82 -5.26 7.80 7.13
N ILE A 83 -4.85 6.53 7.16
CA ILE A 83 -3.65 6.11 6.44
C ILE A 83 -3.91 6.17 4.92
N PRO A 84 -3.09 6.90 4.15
CA PRO A 84 -3.25 6.92 2.69
C PRO A 84 -3.04 5.54 2.09
N ILE A 85 -3.89 5.18 1.14
CA ILE A 85 -3.81 3.89 0.45
C ILE A 85 -3.65 4.12 -1.05
N PHE A 86 -2.61 3.50 -1.62
CA PHE A 86 -2.33 3.53 -3.05
C PHE A 86 -2.49 2.12 -3.59
N VAL A 87 -3.48 1.92 -4.44
CA VAL A 87 -3.73 0.60 -5.03
C VAL A 87 -2.96 0.48 -6.34
N VAL A 88 -2.23 -0.61 -6.50
CA VAL A 88 -1.42 -0.86 -7.70
C VAL A 88 -1.74 -2.27 -8.19
N SER A 89 -2.42 -2.39 -9.32
CA SER A 89 -2.95 -3.68 -9.78
C SER A 89 -2.65 -3.91 -11.26
N ASN A 90 -2.63 -5.18 -11.67
CA ASN A 90 -2.44 -5.55 -13.07
C ASN A 90 -3.64 -5.17 -13.94
N THR A 91 -4.83 -5.14 -13.37
CA THR A 91 -6.05 -4.87 -14.11
C THR A 91 -6.81 -3.71 -13.49
N ALA A 92 -7.50 -2.96 -14.33
CA ALA A 92 -8.24 -1.77 -13.92
C ALA A 92 -9.58 -1.73 -14.62
N SER A 93 -10.48 -2.70 -14.31
CA SER A 93 -11.84 -2.58 -14.81
C SER A 93 -12.51 -1.35 -14.18
N PRO A 94 -13.39 -0.64 -14.91
CA PRO A 94 -14.04 0.54 -14.36
C PRO A 94 -14.75 0.28 -13.04
N ASP A 95 -15.41 -0.87 -12.91
CA ASP A 95 -16.14 -1.22 -11.69
C ASP A 95 -15.18 -1.40 -10.50
N LYS A 96 -14.05 -2.05 -10.72
CA LYS A 96 -13.05 -2.25 -9.67
C LYS A 96 -12.47 -0.92 -9.22
N VAL A 97 -12.07 -0.08 -10.16
CA VAL A 97 -11.53 1.25 -9.85
C VAL A 97 -12.53 2.05 -9.04
N GLN A 98 -13.79 2.05 -9.49
CA GLN A 98 -14.85 2.80 -8.80
C GLN A 98 -15.07 2.27 -7.38
N SER A 99 -15.04 0.96 -7.20
CA SER A 99 -15.20 0.35 -5.87
C SER A 99 -14.12 0.83 -4.91
N TYR A 100 -12.88 0.86 -5.35
CA TYR A 100 -11.78 1.35 -4.51
C TYR A 100 -11.91 2.83 -4.21
N LEU A 101 -12.22 3.63 -5.21
CA LEU A 101 -12.36 5.08 -5.01
C LEU A 101 -13.51 5.40 -4.07
N THR A 102 -14.62 4.66 -4.19
CA THR A 102 -15.76 4.82 -3.29
C THR A 102 -15.39 4.51 -1.84
N LEU A 103 -14.51 3.54 -1.62
CA LEU A 103 -14.04 3.21 -0.28
C LEU A 103 -13.05 4.24 0.26
N GLY A 104 -12.55 5.14 -0.58
CA GLY A 104 -11.71 6.23 -0.13
C GLY A 104 -10.21 6.03 -0.29
N VAL A 105 -9.78 5.17 -1.23
CA VAL A 105 -8.34 5.08 -1.51
C VAL A 105 -7.86 6.36 -2.18
N ASN A 106 -6.59 6.68 -2.00
CA ASN A 106 -6.04 7.92 -2.55
C ASN A 106 -5.83 7.85 -4.05
N GLN A 107 -5.33 6.73 -4.55
CA GLN A 107 -5.06 6.55 -5.97
C GLN A 107 -5.17 5.08 -6.34
N PHE A 108 -5.49 4.82 -7.60
CA PHE A 108 -5.48 3.50 -8.20
C PHE A 108 -4.60 3.54 -9.44
N TYR A 109 -3.58 2.69 -9.48
CA TYR A 109 -2.65 2.61 -10.60
C TYR A 109 -2.72 1.25 -11.26
N THR A 110 -2.69 1.22 -12.60
CA THR A 110 -2.50 -0.02 -13.34
C THR A 110 -1.01 -0.24 -13.53
N LYS A 111 -0.49 -1.41 -13.17
CA LYS A 111 0.94 -1.69 -13.22
C LYS A 111 1.55 -1.45 -14.60
N SER A 112 0.79 -1.71 -15.67
CA SER A 112 1.28 -1.52 -17.04
C SER A 112 1.37 -0.06 -17.47
N ASP A 113 0.62 0.83 -16.83
CA ASP A 113 0.53 2.24 -17.23
C ASP A 113 1.46 3.16 -16.43
N PHE A 114 1.97 2.70 -15.29
CA PHE A 114 2.76 3.55 -14.41
C PHE A 114 4.04 2.83 -13.98
N ARG A 115 5.13 3.60 -14.00
CA ARG A 115 6.41 3.10 -13.51
C ARG A 115 6.46 3.20 -12.00
N LEU A 116 7.18 2.29 -11.37
CA LEU A 116 7.29 2.29 -9.90
C LEU A 116 7.82 3.62 -9.38
N ASP A 117 8.77 4.23 -10.09
CA ASP A 117 9.34 5.51 -9.67
C ASP A 117 8.28 6.61 -9.62
N GLN A 118 7.34 6.60 -10.57
CA GLN A 118 6.26 7.59 -10.62
C GLN A 118 5.32 7.43 -9.43
N ILE A 119 5.00 6.19 -9.09
CA ILE A 119 4.11 5.91 -7.96
C ILE A 119 4.79 6.34 -6.66
N ILE A 120 6.07 6.05 -6.51
CA ILE A 120 6.84 6.42 -5.31
C ILE A 120 6.88 7.94 -5.14
N GLU A 121 7.02 8.69 -6.24
CA GLU A 121 6.99 10.15 -6.16
C GLU A 121 5.64 10.66 -5.65
N GLU A 122 4.54 10.03 -6.08
CA GLU A 122 3.21 10.41 -5.60
C GLU A 122 3.04 10.07 -4.12
N ILE A 123 3.61 8.95 -3.68
CA ILE A 123 3.60 8.58 -2.27
C ILE A 123 4.34 9.62 -1.44
N LYS A 124 5.50 10.05 -1.90
CA LYS A 124 6.28 11.09 -1.20
C LYS A 124 5.47 12.36 -1.02
N LYS A 125 4.75 12.78 -2.06
CA LYS A 125 3.92 13.98 -2.00
C LYS A 125 2.79 13.84 -0.98
N SER A 126 2.24 12.65 -0.82
CA SER A 126 1.10 12.42 0.06
C SER A 126 1.45 12.56 1.54
N ILE A 127 2.72 12.41 1.90
CA ILE A 127 3.17 12.45 3.29
C ILE A 127 4.19 13.56 3.55
N ALA A 128 4.41 14.40 2.57
CA ALA A 128 5.35 15.53 2.71
C ALA A 128 4.78 16.62 3.59
#